data_414d21e830f9b7a62094376dba1a68bf
#
_entry.id   414d21e830f9b7a62094376dba1a68bf
#
_cell.length_a   1.000
_cell.length_b   1.000
_cell.length_c   1.000
_cell.angle_alpha   90.00
_cell.angle_beta   90.00
_cell.angle_gamma   90.00
#
_symmetry.space_group_name_H-M   'P 1'
#
loop_
_entity.id
_entity.type
_entity.pdbx_description
1 polymer ?
#
loop_
_entity_poly.entity_id
_entity_poly.type
_entity_poly.pdbx_seq_one_letter_code
_entity_poly.pdbx_strand_id
1 'polypeptide(L)'
;MNSHSHKASPPIMAVWRWLMLAPPLLFVIYVALRGISESFDNDGFPEPLAVKLELLPVIFPVHMVSGGLALLLVPLVLYLRGTRWHRLAGRVTAVTVLIAGLTAIPVAVVMPVTEISAAGFVAQGVAWIVLLALGIWHIRRGHVAAHRACMLMMAAVTSGALFFRIYLGLWKAVGGSRHFESFYALDAWIAWGLPLVAMAIWLRLSRPRHLGQA
;
A
#
# COMPACT_ATOMS: atom_id res chain seq x y z
N MET A 1 32.22 -14.94 -32.48
CA MET A 1 31.24 -13.83 -32.58
C MET A 1 29.85 -14.41 -32.45
N ASN A 2 29.30 -14.50 -31.22
CA ASN A 2 27.94 -14.95 -30.98
C ASN A 2 27.04 -13.73 -30.80
N SER A 3 26.30 -13.42 -31.85
CA SER A 3 25.26 -12.40 -31.81
C SER A 3 24.05 -12.99 -31.03
N HIS A 4 23.90 -12.59 -29.75
CA HIS A 4 22.66 -12.82 -29.03
C HIS A 4 21.55 -11.97 -29.68
N SER A 5 20.77 -12.60 -30.56
CA SER A 5 19.58 -11.99 -31.10
C SER A 5 18.58 -11.80 -29.94
N HIS A 6 18.38 -10.57 -29.49
CA HIS A 6 17.23 -10.20 -28.68
C HIS A 6 15.96 -10.49 -29.50
N LYS A 7 15.33 -11.64 -29.24
CA LYS A 7 13.99 -11.92 -29.76
C LYS A 7 13.04 -10.91 -29.11
N ALA A 8 12.67 -9.88 -29.84
CA ALA A 8 11.58 -8.98 -29.45
C ALA A 8 10.32 -9.83 -29.26
N SER A 9 9.67 -9.70 -28.10
CA SER A 9 8.39 -10.38 -27.82
C SER A 9 7.37 -9.94 -28.90
N PRO A 10 6.55 -10.87 -29.43
CA PRO A 10 5.56 -10.54 -30.45
C PRO A 10 4.61 -9.43 -29.94
N PRO A 11 4.19 -8.51 -30.80
CA PRO A 11 3.36 -7.35 -30.42
C PRO A 11 2.07 -7.73 -29.66
N ILE A 12 1.52 -8.89 -29.95
CA ILE A 12 0.34 -9.44 -29.25
C ILE A 12 0.62 -9.65 -27.74
N MET A 13 1.80 -10.17 -27.35
CA MET A 13 2.13 -10.33 -25.93
C MET A 13 2.29 -9.00 -25.19
N ALA A 14 2.76 -7.96 -25.89
CA ALA A 14 2.82 -6.62 -25.32
C ALA A 14 1.42 -6.06 -25.07
N VAL A 15 0.49 -6.22 -26.02
CA VAL A 15 -0.92 -5.78 -25.85
C VAL A 15 -1.58 -6.49 -24.67
N TRP A 16 -1.46 -7.82 -24.55
CA TRP A 16 -2.02 -8.56 -23.43
C TRP A 16 -1.45 -8.13 -22.08
N ARG A 17 -0.15 -7.81 -22.02
CA ARG A 17 0.46 -7.27 -20.79
C ARG A 17 -0.16 -5.94 -20.39
N TRP A 18 -0.38 -5.04 -21.33
CA TRP A 18 -1.02 -3.74 -21.05
C TRP A 18 -2.48 -3.91 -20.64
N LEU A 19 -3.25 -4.78 -21.30
CA LEU A 19 -4.63 -5.08 -20.94
C LEU A 19 -4.75 -5.64 -19.51
N MET A 20 -3.78 -6.43 -19.05
CA MET A 20 -3.77 -6.97 -17.69
C MET A 20 -3.28 -5.97 -16.64
N LEU A 21 -2.36 -5.07 -16.99
CA LEU A 21 -1.75 -4.14 -16.03
C LEU A 21 -2.50 -2.80 -15.94
N ALA A 22 -3.15 -2.37 -17.01
CA ALA A 22 -3.84 -1.08 -17.05
C ALA A 22 -5.01 -0.98 -16.04
N PRO A 23 -5.93 -1.97 -15.93
CA PRO A 23 -7.03 -1.85 -14.98
C PRO A 23 -6.58 -1.69 -13.51
N PRO A 24 -5.67 -2.52 -12.95
CA PRO A 24 -5.20 -2.31 -11.58
C PRO A 24 -4.44 -1.00 -11.42
N LEU A 25 -3.67 -0.56 -12.42
CA LEU A 25 -2.97 0.73 -12.35
C LEU A 25 -3.95 1.90 -12.35
N LEU A 26 -4.96 1.89 -13.21
CA LEU A 26 -6.01 2.91 -13.23
C LEU A 26 -6.79 2.93 -11.91
N PHE A 27 -7.05 1.78 -11.32
CA PHE A 27 -7.69 1.70 -10.02
C PHE A 27 -6.82 2.30 -8.90
N VAL A 28 -5.51 2.04 -8.91
CA VAL A 28 -4.55 2.69 -7.97
C VAL A 28 -4.59 4.21 -8.12
N ILE A 29 -4.52 4.70 -9.36
CA ILE A 29 -4.57 6.14 -9.66
C ILE A 29 -5.91 6.73 -9.21
N TYR A 30 -7.02 6.09 -9.54
CA TYR A 30 -8.35 6.52 -9.11
C TYR A 30 -8.46 6.64 -7.59
N VAL A 31 -8.09 5.59 -6.85
CA VAL A 31 -8.15 5.59 -5.38
C VAL A 31 -7.26 6.66 -4.77
N ALA A 32 -6.05 6.85 -5.32
CA ALA A 32 -5.12 7.85 -4.83
C ALA A 32 -5.64 9.27 -5.05
N LEU A 33 -6.07 9.59 -6.28
CA LEU A 33 -6.60 10.90 -6.63
C LEU A 33 -7.89 11.21 -5.88
N ARG A 34 -8.78 10.23 -5.75
CA ARG A 34 -10.01 10.36 -4.98
C ARG A 34 -9.73 10.69 -3.51
N GLY A 35 -8.80 9.96 -2.88
CA GLY A 35 -8.38 10.24 -1.50
C GLY A 35 -7.77 11.63 -1.32
N ILE A 36 -6.98 12.09 -2.29
CA ILE A 36 -6.40 13.43 -2.26
C ILE A 36 -7.47 14.50 -2.47
N SER A 37 -8.37 14.35 -3.45
CA SER A 37 -9.40 15.35 -3.73
C SER A 37 -10.39 15.49 -2.58
N GLU A 38 -10.83 14.38 -2.00
CA GLU A 38 -11.76 14.36 -0.88
C GLU A 38 -11.19 14.97 0.41
N SER A 39 -9.86 15.12 0.53
CA SER A 39 -9.27 15.82 1.67
C SER A 39 -9.49 17.33 1.67
N PHE A 40 -9.95 17.90 0.55
CA PHE A 40 -10.18 19.33 0.36
C PHE A 40 -11.66 19.69 0.10
N ASP A 41 -12.51 18.69 -0.07
CA ASP A 41 -13.92 18.87 -0.41
C ASP A 41 -14.79 18.06 0.53
N ASN A 42 -15.65 18.72 1.30
CA ASN A 42 -16.50 18.10 2.31
C ASN A 42 -17.84 17.60 1.74
N ASP A 43 -18.23 18.02 0.53
CA ASP A 43 -19.58 17.82 -0.01
C ASP A 43 -19.89 16.36 -0.38
N GLY A 44 -18.90 15.48 -0.38
CA GLY A 44 -19.06 14.06 -0.76
C GLY A 44 -18.71 13.04 0.32
N PHE A 45 -18.31 13.49 1.52
CA PHE A 45 -17.91 12.54 2.57
C PHE A 45 -19.13 11.87 3.22
N PRO A 46 -19.05 10.55 3.48
CA PRO A 46 -19.92 9.93 4.48
C PRO A 46 -19.77 10.64 5.83
N GLU A 47 -20.87 10.83 6.53
CA GLU A 47 -20.93 11.55 7.82
C GLU A 47 -19.79 11.18 8.81
N PRO A 48 -19.39 9.90 8.99
CA PRO A 48 -18.28 9.55 9.88
C PRO A 48 -16.91 10.13 9.46
N LEU A 49 -16.71 10.39 8.18
CA LEU A 49 -15.46 10.99 7.67
C LEU A 49 -15.48 12.51 7.78
N ALA A 50 -16.65 13.15 7.58
CA ALA A 50 -16.83 14.58 7.80
C ALA A 50 -16.52 14.95 9.26
N VAL A 51 -17.03 14.19 10.22
CA VAL A 51 -16.72 14.38 11.65
C VAL A 51 -15.21 14.25 11.93
N LYS A 52 -14.52 13.30 11.31
CA LYS A 52 -13.05 13.18 11.46
C LYS A 52 -12.31 14.40 10.92
N LEU A 53 -12.78 14.99 9.83
CA LEU A 53 -12.18 16.19 9.28
C LEU A 53 -12.35 17.39 10.22
N GLU A 54 -13.52 17.54 10.87
CA GLU A 54 -13.76 18.57 11.88
C GLU A 54 -12.88 18.40 13.12
N LEU A 55 -12.75 17.17 13.63
CA LEU A 55 -11.96 16.88 14.83
C LEU A 55 -10.44 16.91 14.56
N LEU A 56 -10.02 16.61 13.34
CA LEU A 56 -8.62 16.51 12.93
C LEU A 56 -8.36 17.36 11.67
N PRO A 57 -8.59 18.69 11.68
CA PRO A 57 -8.64 19.53 10.48
C PRO A 57 -7.30 19.61 9.70
N VAL A 58 -6.21 19.26 10.34
CA VAL A 58 -4.87 19.21 9.70
C VAL A 58 -4.41 17.75 9.51
N ILE A 59 -4.57 16.92 10.53
CA ILE A 59 -4.02 15.55 10.53
C ILE A 59 -4.74 14.68 9.51
N PHE A 60 -6.08 14.80 9.41
CA PHE A 60 -6.87 13.98 8.49
C PHE A 60 -6.55 14.31 7.01
N PRO A 61 -6.54 15.57 6.53
CA PRO A 61 -6.10 15.90 5.19
C PRO A 61 -4.65 15.50 4.90
N VAL A 62 -3.74 15.71 5.84
CA VAL A 62 -2.33 15.29 5.70
C VAL A 62 -2.23 13.78 5.53
N HIS A 63 -3.02 12.99 6.30
CA HIS A 63 -3.09 11.54 6.14
C HIS A 63 -3.61 11.13 4.76
N MET A 64 -4.70 11.73 4.32
CA MET A 64 -5.32 11.41 3.03
C MET A 64 -4.40 11.72 1.85
N VAL A 65 -3.77 12.91 1.86
CA VAL A 65 -2.81 13.32 0.81
C VAL A 65 -1.57 12.42 0.83
N SER A 66 -0.96 12.23 1.99
CA SER A 66 0.26 11.40 2.09
C SER A 66 -0.02 9.92 1.79
N GLY A 67 -1.17 9.39 2.20
CA GLY A 67 -1.61 8.05 1.86
C GLY A 67 -1.85 7.86 0.35
N GLY A 68 -2.54 8.81 -0.28
CA GLY A 68 -2.75 8.82 -1.73
C GLY A 68 -1.43 8.90 -2.52
N LEU A 69 -0.51 9.79 -2.09
CA LEU A 69 0.83 9.87 -2.67
C LEU A 69 1.63 8.58 -2.48
N ALA A 70 1.54 7.93 -1.31
CA ALA A 70 2.20 6.66 -1.07
C ALA A 70 1.71 5.56 -2.02
N LEU A 71 0.39 5.50 -2.29
CA LEU A 71 -0.19 4.58 -3.28
C LEU A 71 0.40 4.74 -4.68
N LEU A 72 0.72 5.97 -5.09
CA LEU A 72 1.34 6.25 -6.40
C LEU A 72 2.86 6.02 -6.39
N LEU A 73 3.54 6.47 -5.34
CA LEU A 73 4.99 6.46 -5.26
C LEU A 73 5.57 5.07 -5.00
N VAL A 74 4.90 4.22 -4.22
CA VAL A 74 5.40 2.87 -3.91
C VAL A 74 5.57 2.02 -5.18
N PRO A 75 4.58 1.85 -6.07
CA PRO A 75 4.78 1.13 -7.32
C PRO A 75 5.76 1.83 -8.26
N LEU A 76 5.78 3.17 -8.29
CA LEU A 76 6.75 3.94 -9.09
C LEU A 76 8.18 3.65 -8.66
N VAL A 77 8.48 3.66 -7.38
CA VAL A 77 9.83 3.35 -6.87
C VAL A 77 10.26 1.93 -7.19
N LEU A 78 9.33 0.97 -7.15
CA LEU A 78 9.61 -0.42 -7.56
C LEU A 78 9.93 -0.51 -9.05
N TYR A 79 9.21 0.24 -9.89
CA TYR A 79 9.46 0.35 -11.32
C TYR A 79 10.80 0.99 -11.64
N LEU A 80 11.18 2.06 -10.93
CA LEU A 80 12.44 2.79 -11.11
C LEU A 80 13.68 2.03 -10.60
N ARG A 81 13.50 0.82 -10.08
CA ARG A 81 14.63 0.01 -9.57
C ARG A 81 15.71 -0.19 -10.64
N GLY A 82 16.96 0.05 -10.26
CA GLY A 82 18.12 -0.03 -11.18
C GLY A 82 18.40 1.25 -11.97
N THR A 83 17.55 2.26 -11.86
CA THR A 83 17.78 3.57 -12.47
C THR A 83 18.40 4.56 -11.49
N ARG A 84 18.98 5.65 -12.01
CA ARG A 84 19.50 6.78 -11.20
C ARG A 84 18.41 7.44 -10.34
N TRP A 85 17.16 7.38 -10.76
CA TRP A 85 16.03 8.01 -10.12
C TRP A 85 15.50 7.22 -8.89
N HIS A 86 15.84 5.94 -8.77
CA HIS A 86 15.37 5.09 -7.66
C HIS A 86 15.69 5.69 -6.28
N ARG A 87 16.89 6.26 -6.12
CA ARG A 87 17.30 6.83 -4.82
C ARG A 87 16.49 8.06 -4.44
N LEU A 88 16.25 8.96 -5.40
CA LEU A 88 15.46 10.18 -5.16
C LEU A 88 14.00 9.81 -4.87
N ALA A 89 13.39 9.04 -5.75
CA ALA A 89 12.01 8.56 -5.58
C ALA A 89 11.84 7.79 -4.26
N GLY A 90 12.81 6.93 -3.89
CA GLY A 90 12.80 6.21 -2.62
C GLY A 90 12.84 7.10 -1.39
N ARG A 91 13.59 8.21 -1.42
CA ARG A 91 13.61 9.19 -0.31
C ARG A 91 12.27 9.92 -0.18
N VAL A 92 11.69 10.36 -1.30
CA VAL A 92 10.38 11.00 -1.31
C VAL A 92 9.32 10.03 -0.79
N THR A 93 9.31 8.80 -1.27
CA THR A 93 8.40 7.76 -0.80
C THR A 93 8.57 7.49 0.70
N ALA A 94 9.80 7.44 1.20
CA ALA A 94 10.07 7.22 2.61
C ALA A 94 9.48 8.32 3.51
N VAL A 95 9.64 9.57 3.12
CA VAL A 95 9.03 10.72 3.83
C VAL A 95 7.51 10.64 3.79
N THR A 96 6.94 10.36 2.61
CA THR A 96 5.50 10.25 2.41
C THR A 96 4.89 9.12 3.26
N VAL A 97 5.51 7.94 3.24
CA VAL A 97 5.06 6.78 4.04
C VAL A 97 5.20 7.04 5.54
N LEU A 98 6.27 7.72 5.97
CA LEU A 98 6.45 8.10 7.38
C LEU A 98 5.33 9.03 7.84
N ILE A 99 5.02 10.08 7.08
CA ILE A 99 3.93 11.02 7.39
C ILE A 99 2.59 10.27 7.40
N ALA A 100 2.29 9.46 6.38
CA ALA A 100 1.05 8.70 6.30
C ALA A 100 0.91 7.70 7.47
N GLY A 101 1.98 7.01 7.85
CA GLY A 101 1.98 6.07 8.97
C GLY A 101 1.78 6.75 10.33
N LEU A 102 2.45 7.86 10.57
CA LEU A 102 2.30 8.63 11.82
C LEU A 102 0.90 9.24 11.95
N THR A 103 0.36 9.79 10.87
CA THR A 103 -0.98 10.40 10.87
C THR A 103 -2.11 9.37 10.85
N ALA A 104 -1.85 8.14 10.40
CA ALA A 104 -2.82 7.03 10.47
C ALA A 104 -3.24 6.73 11.91
N ILE A 105 -2.34 6.86 12.88
CA ILE A 105 -2.60 6.52 14.29
C ILE A 105 -3.72 7.41 14.88
N PRO A 106 -3.60 8.75 14.93
CA PRO A 106 -4.68 9.58 15.43
C PRO A 106 -5.96 9.49 14.59
N VAL A 107 -5.86 9.34 13.27
CA VAL A 107 -7.05 9.15 12.41
C VAL A 107 -7.77 7.83 12.73
N ALA A 108 -7.06 6.79 13.12
CA ALA A 108 -7.65 5.52 13.48
C ALA A 108 -8.37 5.56 14.84
N VAL A 109 -7.83 6.28 15.84
CA VAL A 109 -8.35 6.25 17.22
C VAL A 109 -9.41 7.32 17.48
N VAL A 110 -9.44 8.42 16.70
CA VAL A 110 -10.46 9.45 16.85
C VAL A 110 -11.77 8.99 16.16
N MET A 111 -12.84 8.86 16.94
CA MET A 111 -14.15 8.43 16.47
C MET A 111 -14.11 7.16 15.59
N PRO A 112 -13.60 6.03 16.09
CA PRO A 112 -13.52 4.79 15.30
C PRO A 112 -14.92 4.21 15.08
N VAL A 113 -15.11 3.48 13.97
CA VAL A 113 -16.34 2.70 13.75
C VAL A 113 -16.46 1.60 14.80
N THR A 114 -15.35 0.94 15.13
CA THR A 114 -15.22 0.00 16.24
C THR A 114 -13.80 0.05 16.80
N GLU A 115 -13.60 -0.31 18.07
CA GLU A 115 -12.28 -0.42 18.70
C GLU A 115 -11.39 -1.43 17.96
N ILE A 116 -11.98 -2.53 17.45
CA ILE A 116 -11.26 -3.55 16.67
C ILE A 116 -10.74 -2.96 15.35
N SER A 117 -11.55 -2.12 14.68
CA SER A 117 -11.08 -1.44 13.46
C SER A 117 -10.00 -0.41 13.74
N ALA A 118 -10.11 0.33 14.84
CA ALA A 118 -9.05 1.25 15.28
C ALA A 118 -7.72 0.51 15.48
N ALA A 119 -7.75 -0.60 16.22
CA ALA A 119 -6.57 -1.43 16.44
C ALA A 119 -5.98 -1.95 15.13
N GLY A 120 -6.80 -2.36 14.17
CA GLY A 120 -6.36 -2.82 12.84
C GLY A 120 -5.62 -1.74 12.06
N PHE A 121 -6.17 -0.53 12.00
CA PHE A 121 -5.53 0.60 11.29
C PHE A 121 -4.29 1.14 12.02
N VAL A 122 -4.28 1.16 13.35
CA VAL A 122 -3.08 1.48 14.12
C VAL A 122 -1.99 0.46 13.83
N ALA A 123 -2.31 -0.84 13.85
CA ALA A 123 -1.35 -1.90 13.54
C ALA A 123 -0.79 -1.76 12.12
N GLN A 124 -1.62 -1.38 11.13
CA GLN A 124 -1.18 -1.08 9.76
C GLN A 124 -0.20 0.09 9.73
N GLY A 125 -0.51 1.19 10.39
CA GLY A 125 0.37 2.36 10.48
C GLY A 125 1.71 2.04 11.12
N VAL A 126 1.70 1.28 12.21
CA VAL A 126 2.93 0.80 12.89
C VAL A 126 3.72 -0.14 11.98
N ALA A 127 3.06 -1.10 11.31
CA ALA A 127 3.72 -1.99 10.36
C ALA A 127 4.42 -1.21 9.22
N TRP A 128 3.80 -0.16 8.71
CA TRP A 128 4.39 0.73 7.71
C TRP A 128 5.69 1.37 8.20
N ILE A 129 5.65 1.99 9.38
CA ILE A 129 6.80 2.68 9.99
C ILE A 129 7.93 1.68 10.28
N VAL A 130 7.60 0.53 10.84
CA VAL A 130 8.60 -0.51 11.19
C VAL A 130 9.27 -1.06 9.92
N LEU A 131 8.49 -1.41 8.89
CA LEU A 131 9.04 -1.93 7.63
C LEU A 131 9.91 -0.90 6.90
N LEU A 132 9.50 0.38 6.93
CA LEU A 132 10.29 1.48 6.40
C LEU A 132 11.62 1.62 7.16
N ALA A 133 11.57 1.68 8.49
CA ALA A 133 12.75 1.83 9.35
C ALA A 133 13.74 0.67 9.16
N LEU A 134 13.25 -0.57 9.17
CA LEU A 134 14.05 -1.76 8.92
C LEU A 134 14.64 -1.76 7.51
N GLY A 135 13.87 -1.36 6.50
CA GLY A 135 14.36 -1.26 5.13
C GLY A 135 15.48 -0.23 4.99
N ILE A 136 15.35 0.95 5.61
CA ILE A 136 16.39 1.98 5.63
C ILE A 136 17.62 1.50 6.41
N TRP A 137 17.42 0.85 7.53
CA TRP A 137 18.50 0.30 8.34
C TRP A 137 19.30 -0.75 7.57
N HIS A 138 18.64 -1.67 6.88
CA HIS A 138 19.30 -2.69 6.07
C HIS A 138 20.10 -2.12 4.91
N ILE A 139 19.55 -1.13 4.16
CA ILE A 139 20.28 -0.57 3.03
C ILE A 139 21.50 0.24 3.48
N ARG A 140 21.43 0.93 4.63
CA ARG A 140 22.58 1.66 5.20
C ARG A 140 23.71 0.73 5.62
N ARG A 141 23.41 -0.54 5.89
CA ARG A 141 24.39 -1.60 6.22
C ARG A 141 24.83 -2.45 5.03
N GLY A 142 24.38 -2.09 3.82
CA GLY A 142 24.70 -2.83 2.60
C GLY A 142 23.90 -4.13 2.42
N HIS A 143 22.93 -4.43 3.28
CA HIS A 143 22.10 -5.63 3.19
C HIS A 143 20.97 -5.45 2.16
N VAL A 144 21.32 -5.41 0.87
CA VAL A 144 20.39 -5.09 -0.23
C VAL A 144 19.21 -6.07 -0.30
N ALA A 145 19.44 -7.36 -0.08
CA ALA A 145 18.39 -8.38 -0.13
C ALA A 145 17.34 -8.19 0.98
N ALA A 146 17.79 -7.86 2.19
CA ALA A 146 16.90 -7.60 3.32
C ALA A 146 16.13 -6.28 3.14
N HIS A 147 16.80 -5.23 2.64
CA HIS A 147 16.13 -3.99 2.24
C HIS A 147 15.01 -4.26 1.23
N ARG A 148 15.30 -5.02 0.16
CA ARG A 148 14.30 -5.39 -0.84
C ARG A 148 13.11 -6.12 -0.24
N ALA A 149 13.35 -7.07 0.68
CA ALA A 149 12.28 -7.80 1.36
C ALA A 149 11.38 -6.86 2.17
N CYS A 150 11.97 -5.95 2.98
CA CYS A 150 11.21 -4.96 3.73
C CYS A 150 10.38 -4.04 2.81
N MET A 151 10.95 -3.57 1.69
CA MET A 151 10.24 -2.69 0.76
C MET A 151 9.09 -3.41 0.05
N LEU A 152 9.23 -4.69 -0.30
CA LEU A 152 8.14 -5.49 -0.88
C LEU A 152 7.02 -5.77 0.14
N MET A 153 7.36 -6.07 1.40
CA MET A 153 6.38 -6.18 2.47
C MET A 153 5.68 -4.84 2.75
N MET A 154 6.40 -3.73 2.73
CA MET A 154 5.82 -2.39 2.84
C MET A 154 4.86 -2.11 1.68
N ALA A 155 5.19 -2.47 0.45
CA ALA A 155 4.30 -2.35 -0.70
C ALA A 155 3.03 -3.20 -0.53
N ALA A 156 3.14 -4.40 0.05
CA ALA A 156 1.98 -5.24 0.36
C ALA A 156 1.07 -4.57 1.41
N VAL A 157 1.63 -3.97 2.48
CA VAL A 157 0.85 -3.19 3.46
C VAL A 157 0.18 -1.98 2.80
N THR A 158 0.88 -1.29 1.89
CA THR A 158 0.33 -0.15 1.13
C THR A 158 -0.88 -0.55 0.28
N SER A 159 -0.86 -1.74 -0.31
CA SER A 159 -1.99 -2.26 -1.10
C SER A 159 -3.26 -2.47 -0.27
N GLY A 160 -3.14 -2.51 1.05
CA GLY A 160 -4.28 -2.60 1.97
C GLY A 160 -5.33 -1.52 1.73
N ALA A 161 -4.93 -0.31 1.36
CA ALA A 161 -5.87 0.76 1.02
C ALA A 161 -6.74 0.45 -0.22
N LEU A 162 -6.23 -0.37 -1.14
CA LEU A 162 -6.98 -0.83 -2.32
C LEU A 162 -7.91 -1.98 -1.94
N PHE A 163 -7.38 -2.99 -1.24
CA PHE A 163 -8.16 -4.17 -0.83
C PHE A 163 -9.30 -3.79 0.11
N PHE A 164 -9.07 -2.87 1.04
CA PHE A 164 -10.12 -2.33 1.92
C PHE A 164 -11.31 -1.78 1.11
N ARG A 165 -11.04 -0.99 0.06
CA ARG A 165 -12.10 -0.45 -0.79
C ARG A 165 -12.77 -1.52 -1.65
N ILE A 166 -12.02 -2.50 -2.13
CA ILE A 166 -12.56 -3.63 -2.90
C ILE A 166 -13.49 -4.46 -2.01
N TYR A 167 -13.03 -4.85 -0.83
CA TYR A 167 -13.82 -5.69 0.08
C TYR A 167 -15.06 -4.96 0.58
N LEU A 168 -14.93 -3.68 0.92
CA LEU A 168 -16.07 -2.85 1.32
C LEU A 168 -17.09 -2.68 0.18
N GLY A 169 -16.62 -2.50 -1.07
CA GLY A 169 -17.47 -2.43 -2.25
C GLY A 169 -18.21 -3.74 -2.52
N LEU A 170 -17.50 -4.87 -2.43
CA LEU A 170 -18.10 -6.20 -2.56
C LEU A 170 -19.13 -6.47 -1.45
N TRP A 171 -18.81 -6.12 -0.21
CA TRP A 171 -19.73 -6.25 0.90
C TRP A 171 -21.03 -5.47 0.67
N LYS A 172 -20.93 -4.20 0.25
CA LYS A 172 -22.11 -3.39 -0.08
C LYS A 172 -22.95 -4.00 -1.18
N ALA A 173 -22.33 -4.61 -2.18
CA ALA A 173 -23.02 -5.24 -3.31
C ALA A 173 -23.79 -6.51 -2.92
N VAL A 174 -23.27 -7.29 -1.95
CA VAL A 174 -23.80 -8.62 -1.59
C VAL A 174 -24.55 -8.60 -0.26
N GLY A 175 -24.03 -7.90 0.75
CA GLY A 175 -24.50 -7.96 2.14
C GLY A 175 -25.39 -6.81 2.57
N GLY A 176 -25.50 -5.74 1.78
CA GLY A 176 -26.23 -4.53 2.17
C GLY A 176 -25.63 -3.87 3.41
N SER A 177 -26.49 -3.32 4.28
CA SER A 177 -26.07 -2.66 5.53
C SER A 177 -25.97 -3.59 6.74
N ARG A 178 -26.38 -4.85 6.61
CA ARG A 178 -26.36 -5.80 7.72
C ARG A 178 -24.93 -6.09 8.16
N HIS A 179 -24.70 -6.09 9.48
CA HIS A 179 -23.41 -6.40 10.10
C HIS A 179 -22.23 -5.54 9.58
N PHE A 180 -22.50 -4.29 9.15
CA PHE A 180 -21.48 -3.40 8.61
C PHE A 180 -20.30 -3.21 9.56
N GLU A 181 -20.56 -2.95 10.84
CA GLU A 181 -19.51 -2.73 11.84
C GLU A 181 -18.61 -3.96 12.01
N SER A 182 -19.20 -5.16 12.07
CA SER A 182 -18.43 -6.41 12.18
C SER A 182 -17.57 -6.66 10.95
N PHE A 183 -18.14 -6.39 9.76
CA PHE A 183 -17.36 -6.51 8.50
C PHE A 183 -16.25 -5.47 8.43
N TYR A 184 -16.55 -4.21 8.77
CA TYR A 184 -15.57 -3.14 8.78
C TYR A 184 -14.40 -3.42 9.73
N ALA A 185 -14.71 -3.99 10.92
CA ALA A 185 -13.71 -4.43 11.88
C ALA A 185 -12.81 -5.53 11.33
N LEU A 186 -13.38 -6.53 10.63
CA LEU A 186 -12.62 -7.58 9.98
C LEU A 186 -11.77 -7.02 8.83
N ASP A 187 -12.37 -6.19 7.98
CA ASP A 187 -11.71 -5.59 6.81
C ASP A 187 -10.49 -4.76 7.20
N ALA A 188 -10.55 -4.03 8.32
CA ALA A 188 -9.42 -3.27 8.86
C ALA A 188 -8.18 -4.13 9.14
N TRP A 189 -8.29 -5.44 9.26
CA TRP A 189 -7.20 -6.38 9.45
C TRP A 189 -6.84 -7.15 8.18
N ILE A 190 -7.84 -7.70 7.48
CA ILE A 190 -7.56 -8.58 6.33
C ILE A 190 -7.09 -7.80 5.11
N ALA A 191 -7.50 -6.56 4.94
CA ALA A 191 -7.16 -5.76 3.76
C ALA A 191 -5.64 -5.60 3.58
N TRP A 192 -4.89 -5.43 4.65
CA TRP A 192 -3.43 -5.32 4.60
C TRP A 192 -2.71 -6.57 5.11
N GLY A 193 -3.32 -7.30 6.03
CA GLY A 193 -2.73 -8.48 6.64
C GLY A 193 -2.58 -9.64 5.65
N LEU A 194 -3.61 -9.93 4.83
CA LEU A 194 -3.53 -10.99 3.81
C LEU A 194 -2.44 -10.72 2.76
N PRO A 195 -2.35 -9.52 2.13
CA PRO A 195 -1.25 -9.21 1.23
C PRO A 195 0.13 -9.31 1.89
N LEU A 196 0.25 -8.86 3.15
CA LEU A 196 1.52 -8.95 3.89
C LEU A 196 1.94 -10.41 4.12
N VAL A 197 1.02 -11.26 4.57
CA VAL A 197 1.28 -12.69 4.78
C VAL A 197 1.63 -13.37 3.47
N ALA A 198 0.87 -13.12 2.41
CA ALA A 198 1.15 -13.66 1.08
C ALA A 198 2.54 -13.27 0.57
N MET A 199 2.92 -11.99 0.73
CA MET A 199 4.25 -11.50 0.38
C MET A 199 5.35 -12.16 1.22
N ALA A 200 5.14 -12.33 2.52
CA ALA A 200 6.11 -12.97 3.41
C ALA A 200 6.32 -14.45 3.03
N ILE A 201 5.25 -15.17 2.73
CA ILE A 201 5.31 -16.55 2.24
C ILE A 201 6.06 -16.61 0.91
N TRP A 202 5.70 -15.77 -0.04
CA TRP A 202 6.36 -15.71 -1.35
C TRP A 202 7.87 -15.45 -1.22
N LEU A 203 8.27 -14.50 -0.36
CA LEU A 203 9.68 -14.19 -0.11
C LEU A 203 10.44 -15.37 0.51
N ARG A 204 9.78 -16.16 1.38
CA ARG A 204 10.39 -17.38 1.96
C ARG A 204 10.58 -18.47 0.91
N LEU A 205 9.57 -18.71 0.08
CA LEU A 205 9.60 -19.75 -0.97
C LEU A 205 10.57 -19.39 -2.11
N SER A 206 10.74 -18.11 -2.39
CA SER A 206 11.62 -17.61 -3.45
C SER A 206 13.11 -17.54 -3.05
N ARG A 207 13.47 -17.89 -1.81
CA ARG A 207 14.89 -17.98 -1.40
C ARG A 207 15.52 -19.16 -2.11
N PRO A 208 16.69 -19.00 -2.79
CA PRO A 208 17.43 -20.12 -3.32
C PRO A 208 17.69 -21.11 -2.16
N ARG A 209 17.24 -22.35 -2.32
CA ARG A 209 17.68 -23.45 -1.46
C ARG A 209 19.15 -23.67 -1.82
N HIS A 210 20.06 -23.19 -1.00
CA HIS A 210 21.42 -23.70 -1.04
C HIS A 210 21.30 -25.18 -0.66
N LEU A 211 21.24 -26.04 -1.70
CA LEU A 211 21.42 -27.47 -1.55
C LEU A 211 22.76 -27.60 -0.84
N GLY A 212 22.72 -28.17 0.37
CA GLY A 212 23.90 -28.37 1.18
C GLY A 212 24.96 -29.05 0.34
N GLN A 213 26.09 -28.36 0.18
CA GLN A 213 27.34 -29.00 -0.19
C GLN A 213 27.84 -29.64 1.11
N ALA A 214 27.50 -30.95 1.23
CA ALA A 214 28.22 -31.86 2.11
C ALA A 214 29.56 -32.23 1.47
#